data_5d616829c329a0a515134b2869b0b72c
#
_entry.id   5d616829c329a0a515134b2869b0b72c
#
_cell.length_a   1.000
_cell.length_b   1.000
_cell.length_c   1.000
_cell.angle_alpha   90.00
_cell.angle_beta   90.00
_cell.angle_gamma   90.00
#
_symmetry.space_group_name_H-M   'P 1'
#
loop_
_entity.id
_entity.type
_entity.pdbx_description
1 polymer ?
#
loop_
_entity_poly.entity_id
_entity_poly.type
_entity_poly.pdbx_seq_one_letter_code
_entity_poly.pdbx_strand_id
1 'polypeptide(L)'
;MTDQTHPSEPPDLPDRPQIADSLLDLIGNTPLLRLNRVTEGLACTVAVKLEMLNPGGSVKDRPARAMIEQAEREGLLKPGGTIVEPTSGNTGV
;
A
#
# COMPACT_ATOMS: atom_id res chain seq x y z
N MET A 1 -29.68 6.21 2.00
CA MET A 1 -29.20 5.87 2.56
C MET A 1 -29.29 5.68 3.22
N THR A 2 -29.31 5.29 3.46
CA THR A 2 -29.21 5.03 4.24
C THR A 2 -28.67 4.89 4.91
N ASP A 3 -28.62 4.75 5.34
CA ASP A 3 -27.96 4.54 6.10
C ASP A 3 -27.43 3.94 6.28
N GLN A 4 -27.12 3.94 6.02
CA GLN A 4 -26.49 3.29 6.39
C GLN A 4 -26.23 3.16 7.31
N THR A 5 -27.04 3.16 7.40
CA THR A 5 -26.45 2.88 8.53
C THR A 5 -25.47 2.01 8.51
N HIS A 6 -24.71 2.30 8.58
CA HIS A 6 -23.64 1.43 8.56
C HIS A 6 -23.41 0.84 9.90
N PRO A 7 -22.75 -0.23 9.97
CA PRO A 7 -22.48 -0.86 11.24
C PRO A 7 -21.74 0.09 12.15
N SER A 8 -21.99 -0.08 13.41
CA SER A 8 -21.34 0.75 14.40
C SER A 8 -19.86 0.47 14.49
N GLU A 9 -19.41 -0.68 14.03
CA GLU A 9 -18.00 -0.95 14.02
C GLU A 9 -17.59 -1.32 12.64
N PRO A 10 -16.37 -1.01 12.28
CA PRO A 10 -15.87 -1.37 10.97
C PRO A 10 -15.75 -2.87 10.86
N PRO A 11 -15.78 -3.38 9.63
CA PRO A 11 -15.51 -4.78 9.43
C PRO A 11 -14.13 -5.12 9.97
N ASP A 12 -13.97 -6.37 10.35
CA ASP A 12 -12.69 -6.82 10.82
C ASP A 12 -11.64 -6.62 9.76
N LEU A 13 -10.50 -6.18 10.21
CA LEU A 13 -9.32 -6.05 9.37
C LEU A 13 -8.26 -6.97 9.95
N PRO A 14 -8.45 -8.29 9.83
CA PRO A 14 -7.63 -9.25 10.54
C PRO A 14 -6.15 -9.15 10.23
N ASP A 15 -5.82 -8.63 9.05
CA ASP A 15 -4.43 -8.55 8.64
C ASP A 15 -3.79 -7.22 8.97
N ARG A 16 -4.52 -6.36 9.70
CA ARG A 16 -4.00 -5.03 9.97
C ARG A 16 -4.09 -4.75 11.46
N PRO A 17 -2.99 -4.90 12.18
CA PRO A 17 -2.98 -4.58 13.61
C PRO A 17 -3.18 -3.09 13.82
N GLN A 18 -3.73 -2.72 14.98
CA GLN A 18 -3.91 -1.31 15.32
C GLN A 18 -2.59 -0.60 15.53
N ILE A 19 -1.61 -1.32 16.05
CA ILE A 19 -0.26 -0.80 16.20
C ILE A 19 0.64 -1.73 15.43
N ALA A 20 1.29 -1.21 14.41
CA ALA A 20 2.20 -1.99 13.59
C ALA A 20 3.56 -2.06 14.26
N ASP A 21 4.17 -3.23 14.24
CA ASP A 21 5.50 -3.41 14.81
C ASP A 21 6.60 -3.02 13.84
N SER A 22 6.29 -2.97 12.56
CA SER A 22 7.27 -2.66 11.53
C SER A 22 6.66 -1.74 10.51
N LEU A 23 7.47 -0.85 9.96
CA LEU A 23 7.04 0.01 8.87
C LEU A 23 6.61 -0.82 7.65
N LEU A 24 7.19 -2.01 7.48
CA LEU A 24 6.83 -2.89 6.38
C LEU A 24 5.39 -3.37 6.48
N ASP A 25 4.86 -3.46 7.70
CA ASP A 25 3.47 -3.87 7.91
C ASP A 25 2.48 -2.84 7.38
N LEU A 26 2.94 -1.63 7.13
CA LEU A 26 2.09 -0.55 6.64
C LEU A 26 2.08 -0.43 5.12
N ILE A 27 2.87 -1.26 4.44
CA ILE A 27 2.87 -1.28 2.98
C ILE A 27 1.59 -1.94 2.49
N GLY A 28 0.94 -1.30 1.54
CA GLY A 28 -0.31 -1.82 0.99
C GLY A 28 -1.51 -1.37 1.81
N ASN A 29 -2.64 -1.98 1.54
CA ASN A 29 -3.92 -1.63 2.17
C ASN A 29 -4.21 -0.13 2.06
N THR A 30 -3.75 0.49 0.99
CA THR A 30 -4.00 1.90 0.76
C THR A 30 -5.47 2.12 0.46
N PRO A 31 -6.04 3.26 0.88
CA PRO A 31 -7.45 3.51 0.69
C PRO A 31 -7.81 3.82 -0.74
N LEU A 32 -9.10 3.69 -1.04
CA LEU A 32 -9.67 4.14 -2.29
C LEU A 32 -10.37 5.47 -2.02
N LEU A 33 -10.16 6.42 -2.90
CA LEU A 33 -10.83 7.71 -2.83
C LEU A 33 -11.77 7.86 -4.02
N ARG A 34 -13.05 8.10 -3.75
CA ARG A 34 -14.00 8.39 -4.81
C ARG A 34 -13.74 9.77 -5.37
N LEU A 35 -13.68 9.88 -6.69
CA LEU A 35 -13.58 11.19 -7.34
C LEU A 35 -14.99 11.73 -7.55
N ASN A 36 -15.25 12.92 -7.08
CA ASN A 36 -16.57 13.49 -7.13
C ASN A 36 -16.71 14.67 -8.09
N ARG A 37 -15.69 15.52 -8.15
CA ARG A 37 -15.82 16.75 -8.93
C ARG A 37 -15.45 16.58 -10.38
N VAL A 38 -14.31 15.95 -10.64
CA VAL A 38 -13.85 15.77 -12.01
C VAL A 38 -14.72 14.76 -12.78
N THR A 39 -15.54 14.02 -12.06
CA THR A 39 -16.40 13.00 -12.66
C THR A 39 -17.87 13.42 -12.70
N GLU A 40 -18.16 14.69 -12.44
CA GLU A 40 -19.54 15.16 -12.49
C GLU A 40 -20.14 14.87 -13.84
N GLY A 41 -21.37 14.37 -13.85
CA GLY A 41 -22.05 14.03 -15.07
C GLY A 41 -21.79 12.63 -15.60
N LEU A 42 -20.86 11.90 -15.00
CA LEU A 42 -20.60 10.53 -15.39
C LEU A 42 -21.51 9.58 -14.62
N ALA A 43 -21.97 8.56 -15.30
CA ALA A 43 -22.85 7.56 -14.67
C ALA A 43 -22.10 6.52 -13.86
N CYS A 44 -20.80 6.45 -14.03
CA CYS A 44 -19.98 5.44 -13.36
C CYS A 44 -19.31 6.00 -12.12
N THR A 45 -18.86 5.09 -11.26
CA THR A 45 -18.03 5.45 -10.11
C THR A 45 -16.58 5.38 -10.52
N VAL A 46 -15.84 6.44 -10.23
CA VAL A 46 -14.40 6.45 -10.46
C VAL A 46 -13.72 6.64 -9.12
N ALA A 47 -12.78 5.78 -8.82
CA ALA A 47 -12.04 5.84 -7.57
C ALA A 47 -10.56 5.71 -7.87
N VAL A 48 -9.75 6.35 -7.02
CA VAL A 48 -8.29 6.24 -7.13
C VAL A 48 -7.75 5.52 -5.92
N LYS A 49 -6.75 4.70 -6.17
CA LYS A 49 -6.02 4.01 -5.12
C LYS A 49 -4.89 4.91 -4.67
N LEU A 50 -4.89 5.30 -3.40
CA LEU A 50 -3.96 6.32 -2.90
C LEU A 50 -2.63 5.67 -2.51
N GLU A 51 -1.85 5.29 -3.51
CA GLU A 51 -0.57 4.61 -3.28
C GLU A 51 0.51 5.51 -2.68
N MET A 52 0.32 6.84 -2.74
CA MET A 52 1.24 7.74 -2.06
C MET A 52 1.20 7.60 -0.54
N LEU A 53 0.19 6.90 -0.01
CA LEU A 53 0.11 6.67 1.42
C LEU A 53 0.90 5.46 1.89
N ASN A 54 1.58 4.75 1.00
CA ASN A 54 2.56 3.76 1.42
C ASN A 54 3.72 4.46 2.14
N PRO A 55 4.41 3.77 3.06
CA PRO A 55 5.52 4.38 3.81
C PRO A 55 6.58 5.05 2.95
N GLY A 56 6.92 4.47 1.81
CA GLY A 56 7.89 5.07 0.89
C GLY A 56 7.28 6.04 -0.09
N GLY A 57 5.97 6.25 -0.03
CA GLY A 57 5.30 7.28 -0.78
C GLY A 57 4.81 6.90 -2.16
N SER A 58 4.87 5.62 -2.54
CA SER A 58 4.39 5.22 -3.86
C SER A 58 4.04 3.74 -3.92
N VAL A 59 3.49 3.33 -5.06
CA VAL A 59 3.19 1.92 -5.32
C VAL A 59 4.46 1.07 -5.31
N LYS A 60 5.62 1.68 -5.49
CA LYS A 60 6.88 0.94 -5.60
C LYS A 60 7.32 0.29 -4.30
N ASP A 61 6.72 0.66 -3.17
CA ASP A 61 6.94 -0.05 -1.92
C ASP A 61 6.59 -1.52 -2.06
N ARG A 62 5.53 -1.82 -2.81
CA ARG A 62 5.05 -3.20 -2.97
C ARG A 62 6.06 -4.09 -3.69
N PRO A 63 6.50 -3.75 -4.92
CA PRO A 63 7.48 -4.59 -5.58
C PRO A 63 8.84 -4.59 -4.88
N ALA A 64 9.25 -3.48 -4.29
CA ALA A 64 10.54 -3.43 -3.60
C ALA A 64 10.56 -4.41 -2.43
N ARG A 65 9.51 -4.42 -1.61
CA ARG A 65 9.39 -5.37 -0.52
C ARG A 65 9.41 -6.80 -1.04
N ALA A 66 8.66 -7.07 -2.10
CA ALA A 66 8.57 -8.42 -2.65
C ALA A 66 9.92 -8.89 -3.17
N MET A 67 10.67 -8.02 -3.83
CA MET A 67 11.99 -8.38 -4.36
C MET A 67 12.98 -8.69 -3.25
N ILE A 68 12.99 -7.88 -2.21
CA ILE A 68 13.90 -8.09 -1.09
C ILE A 68 13.56 -9.37 -0.35
N GLU A 69 12.29 -9.59 -0.05
CA GLU A 69 11.88 -10.80 0.65
C GLU A 69 12.15 -12.04 -0.18
N GLN A 70 11.97 -11.96 -1.48
CA GLN A 70 12.27 -13.08 -2.36
C GLN A 70 13.77 -13.37 -2.34
N ALA A 71 14.60 -12.35 -2.41
CA ALA A 71 16.05 -12.52 -2.39
C ALA A 71 16.51 -13.13 -1.07
N GLU A 72 15.89 -12.74 0.03
CA GLU A 72 16.19 -13.32 1.34
C GLU A 72 15.81 -14.78 1.40
N ARG A 73 14.63 -15.13 0.90
CA ARG A 73 14.17 -16.51 0.89
C ARG A 73 15.06 -17.42 0.06
N GLU A 74 15.61 -16.89 -1.02
CA GLU A 74 16.49 -17.66 -1.90
C GLU A 74 17.93 -17.65 -1.47
N GLY A 75 18.25 -16.97 -0.39
CA GLY A 75 19.61 -16.90 0.11
C GLY A 75 20.53 -15.98 -0.67
N LEU A 76 19.97 -15.19 -1.58
CA LEU A 76 20.78 -14.25 -2.38
C LEU A 76 21.12 -12.99 -1.58
N LEU A 77 20.27 -12.65 -0.60
CA LEU A 77 20.51 -11.51 0.26
C LEU A 77 20.58 -12.02 1.69
N LYS A 78 21.73 -11.83 2.33
CA LYS A 78 21.97 -12.27 3.69
C LYS A 78 22.02 -11.07 4.62
N PRO A 79 21.83 -11.28 5.94
CA PRO A 79 21.95 -10.18 6.89
C PRO A 79 23.27 -9.44 6.70
N GLY A 80 23.19 -8.13 6.64
CA GLY A 80 24.36 -7.30 6.39
C GLY A 80 24.79 -7.22 4.95
N GLY A 81 24.04 -7.86 4.03
CA GLY A 81 24.35 -7.85 2.62
C GLY A 81 24.14 -6.48 1.99
N THR A 82 24.63 -6.34 0.77
CA THR A 82 24.54 -5.09 0.03
C THR A 82 23.58 -5.22 -1.13
N ILE A 83 22.74 -4.21 -1.28
CA ILE A 83 21.82 -4.11 -2.42
C ILE A 83 22.35 -3.02 -3.34
N VAL A 84 22.47 -3.35 -4.61
CA VAL A 84 22.87 -2.39 -5.63
C VAL A 84 21.71 -2.28 -6.61
N GLU A 85 21.23 -1.06 -6.83
CA GLU A 85 20.16 -0.86 -7.78
C GLU A 85 20.36 0.44 -8.54
N PRO A 86 20.02 0.45 -9.83
CA PRO A 86 20.33 1.57 -10.72
C PRO A 86 19.20 2.58 -10.85
N THR A 87 18.20 2.55 -9.96
CA THR A 87 17.06 3.45 -10.08
C THR A 87 17.30 4.76 -9.36
N SER A 88 16.81 5.84 -9.96
CA SER A 88 16.81 7.15 -9.30
C SER A 88 15.40 7.52 -8.85
N GLY A 89 14.45 6.62 -8.99
CA GLY A 89 13.04 6.88 -8.71
C GLY A 89 12.55 6.20 -7.43
N ASN A 90 11.24 6.06 -7.37
CA ASN A 90 10.57 5.56 -6.15
C ASN A 90 10.94 4.13 -5.78
N THR A 91 11.39 3.34 -6.73
CA THR A 91 11.80 1.97 -6.42
C THR A 91 13.01 1.95 -5.49
N GLY A 92 13.87 2.96 -5.57
CA GLY A 92 15.06 3.04 -4.73
C GLY A 92 14.83 3.60 -3.34
N VAL A 93 13.64 4.13 -3.10
CA VAL A 93 13.30 4.68 -1.80
C VAL A 93 13.13 3.58 -0.77
#